data_c9f1161cafbc4ab27b10fd5b717ced31
#
_entry.id   c9f1161cafbc4ab27b10fd5b717ced31
#
_cell.length_a   1.000
_cell.length_b   1.000
_cell.length_c   1.000
_cell.angle_alpha   90.00
_cell.angle_beta   90.00
_cell.angle_gamma   90.00
#
_symmetry.space_group_name_H-M   'P 1'
#
loop_
_entity.id
_entity.type
_entity.pdbx_description
1 polymer ?
#
loop_
_entity_poly.entity_id
_entity_poly.type
_entity_poly.pdbx_seq_one_letter_code
_entity_poly.pdbx_strand_id
1 'polypeptide(L)'
;MIELIDTYWLYFLVGQYPHGPLGGLALTLILAVLGLLFAFPLGLVFGIARVSPWRSVRWPVSALIQVVRGTPLLMVVFWAYFFLPSLTGHNTNQFWTMLTALVVFDAAYLAEIIRAGIQGIGKGQTESARSLGLSYLAAMQLVILPQVVRNM
;
A
#
# COMPACT_ATOMS: atom_id res chain seq x y z
N MET A 1 -12.65 27.84 22.65
CA MET A 1 -12.20 27.00 21.51
C MET A 1 -11.22 27.75 20.62
N ILE A 2 -11.47 29.02 20.27
CA ILE A 2 -10.56 29.87 19.46
C ILE A 2 -9.25 30.12 20.20
N GLU A 3 -9.28 30.46 21.50
CA GLU A 3 -8.09 30.66 22.32
C GLU A 3 -7.18 29.44 22.45
N LEU A 4 -7.75 28.22 22.45
CA LEU A 4 -6.95 26.98 22.43
C LEU A 4 -6.23 26.79 21.10
N ILE A 5 -6.86 27.15 19.99
CA ILE A 5 -6.23 27.08 18.67
C ILE A 5 -5.10 28.09 18.59
N ASP A 6 -5.33 29.34 19.01
CA ASP A 6 -4.32 30.40 18.97
C ASP A 6 -3.11 30.11 19.89
N THR A 7 -3.34 29.41 20.99
CA THR A 7 -2.25 29.05 21.93
C THR A 7 -1.47 27.83 21.47
N TYR A 8 -2.13 26.84 20.85
CA TYR A 8 -1.54 25.53 20.55
C TYR A 8 -1.42 25.21 19.06
N TRP A 9 -1.68 26.15 18.14
CA TRP A 9 -1.65 25.90 16.69
C TRP A 9 -0.33 25.30 16.21
N LEU A 10 0.80 25.75 16.77
CA LEU A 10 2.13 25.24 16.43
C LEU A 10 2.28 23.77 16.87
N TYR A 11 1.74 23.45 18.04
CA TYR A 11 1.73 22.08 18.56
C TYR A 11 0.87 21.14 17.69
N PHE A 12 -0.26 21.61 17.19
CA PHE A 12 -1.10 20.83 16.24
C PHE A 12 -0.41 20.63 14.90
N LEU A 13 0.41 21.58 14.45
CA LEU A 13 1.13 21.48 13.19
C LEU A 13 2.36 20.57 13.26
N VAL A 14 3.22 20.75 14.24
CA VAL A 14 4.55 20.11 14.27
C VAL A 14 4.82 19.30 15.55
N GLY A 15 3.86 19.20 16.46
CA GLY A 15 4.02 18.52 17.75
C GLY A 15 4.96 19.25 18.67
N GLN A 16 5.91 18.53 19.26
CA GLN A 16 6.89 19.10 20.20
C GLN A 16 8.16 19.66 19.53
N TYR A 17 8.25 19.61 18.22
CA TYR A 17 9.40 20.13 17.49
C TYR A 17 9.54 21.66 17.67
N PRO A 18 10.78 22.23 17.87
CA PRO A 18 12.11 21.57 17.82
C PRO A 18 12.59 20.96 19.15
N HIS A 19 11.85 21.10 20.25
CA HIS A 19 12.28 20.66 21.59
C HIS A 19 11.99 19.17 21.86
N GLY A 20 11.26 18.49 20.96
CA GLY A 20 10.90 17.08 21.03
C GLY A 20 10.69 16.47 19.65
N PRO A 21 10.14 15.24 19.58
CA PRO A 21 9.92 14.57 18.30
C PRO A 21 8.88 15.31 17.43
N LEU A 22 9.11 15.25 16.11
CA LEU A 22 8.15 15.75 15.14
C LEU A 22 6.81 14.99 15.31
N GLY A 23 5.71 15.74 15.30
CA GLY A 23 4.37 15.20 15.50
C GLY A 23 3.32 16.00 14.71
N GLY A 24 2.09 15.98 15.21
CA GLY A 24 1.00 16.74 14.65
C GLY A 24 0.70 16.45 13.16
N LEU A 25 0.17 17.47 12.49
CA LEU A 25 -0.20 17.38 11.08
C LEU A 25 0.99 17.09 10.16
N ALA A 26 2.17 17.63 10.47
CA ALA A 26 3.37 17.42 9.68
C ALA A 26 3.75 15.94 9.62
N LEU A 27 3.79 15.25 10.76
CA LEU A 27 4.09 13.82 10.83
C LEU A 27 3.01 13.00 10.10
N THR A 28 1.74 13.37 10.25
CA THR A 28 0.63 12.70 9.55
C THR A 28 0.79 12.80 8.03
N LEU A 29 1.11 13.99 7.51
CA LEU A 29 1.36 14.19 6.08
C LEU A 29 2.57 13.41 5.58
N ILE A 30 3.66 13.40 6.34
CA ILE A 30 4.86 12.61 5.99
C ILE A 30 4.51 11.13 5.92
N LEU A 31 3.81 10.59 6.91
CA LEU A 31 3.40 9.18 6.93
C LEU A 31 2.44 8.87 5.77
N ALA A 32 1.50 9.76 5.46
CA ALA A 32 0.57 9.57 4.35
C ALA A 32 1.29 9.53 2.99
N VAL A 33 2.20 10.49 2.76
CA VAL A 33 2.97 10.56 1.50
C VAL A 33 3.91 9.37 1.36
N LEU A 34 4.70 9.07 2.38
CA LEU A 34 5.62 7.94 2.35
C LEU A 34 4.87 6.60 2.32
N GLY A 35 3.78 6.49 3.09
CA GLY A 35 2.92 5.31 3.08
C GLY A 35 2.41 5.01 1.68
N LEU A 36 1.82 5.99 1.01
CA LEU A 36 1.31 5.82 -0.35
C LEU A 36 2.43 5.58 -1.36
N LEU A 37 3.56 6.29 -1.24
CA LEU A 37 4.72 6.13 -2.14
C LEU A 37 5.26 4.70 -2.13
N PHE A 38 5.34 4.06 -0.96
CA PHE A 38 5.81 2.68 -0.84
C PHE A 38 4.68 1.66 -1.04
N ALA A 39 3.44 1.98 -0.66
CA ALA A 39 2.31 1.10 -0.86
C ALA A 39 1.95 0.92 -2.33
N PHE A 40 2.10 1.97 -3.16
CA PHE A 40 1.72 1.90 -4.57
C PHE A 40 2.52 0.84 -5.37
N PRO A 41 3.85 0.83 -5.38
CA PRO A 41 4.61 -0.20 -6.08
C PRO A 41 4.36 -1.60 -5.52
N LEU A 42 4.22 -1.74 -4.20
CA LEU A 42 3.92 -3.02 -3.57
C LEU A 42 2.52 -3.50 -3.94
N GLY A 43 1.53 -2.62 -3.93
CA GLY A 43 0.16 -2.88 -4.36
C GLY A 43 0.08 -3.28 -5.83
N LEU A 44 0.90 -2.65 -6.70
CA LEU A 44 1.00 -3.02 -8.11
C LEU A 44 1.52 -4.45 -8.29
N VAL A 45 2.60 -4.80 -7.60
CA VAL A 45 3.17 -6.16 -7.62
C VAL A 45 2.14 -7.18 -7.13
N PHE A 46 1.49 -6.92 -6.01
CA PHE A 46 0.46 -7.80 -5.45
C PHE A 46 -0.78 -7.91 -6.34
N GLY A 47 -1.21 -6.81 -6.94
CA GLY A 47 -2.36 -6.78 -7.86
C GLY A 47 -2.11 -7.64 -9.10
N ILE A 48 -0.92 -7.54 -9.71
CA ILE A 48 -0.49 -8.37 -10.83
C ILE A 48 -0.37 -9.84 -10.41
N ALA A 49 0.23 -10.10 -9.25
CA ALA A 49 0.38 -11.46 -8.73
C ALA A 49 -0.98 -12.15 -8.52
N ARG A 50 -2.02 -11.41 -8.13
CA ARG A 50 -3.38 -11.94 -7.95
C ARG A 50 -4.10 -12.34 -9.23
N VAL A 51 -3.71 -11.77 -10.37
CA VAL A 51 -4.24 -12.16 -11.69
C VAL A 51 -3.35 -13.14 -12.42
N SER A 52 -2.24 -13.55 -11.82
CA SER A 52 -1.28 -14.49 -12.39
C SER A 52 -1.95 -15.82 -12.76
N PRO A 53 -1.59 -16.42 -13.91
CA PRO A 53 -2.05 -17.75 -14.29
C PRO A 53 -1.53 -18.86 -13.34
N TRP A 54 -0.42 -18.61 -12.66
CA TRP A 54 0.21 -19.58 -11.75
C TRP A 54 -0.48 -19.60 -10.39
N ARG A 55 -1.10 -20.72 -10.07
CA ARG A 55 -1.79 -20.93 -8.78
C ARG A 55 -0.87 -20.76 -7.57
N SER A 56 0.39 -21.20 -7.69
CA SER A 56 1.42 -21.08 -6.64
C SER A 56 1.76 -19.64 -6.25
N VAL A 57 1.56 -18.68 -7.14
CA VAL A 57 1.74 -17.25 -6.88
C VAL A 57 0.42 -16.62 -6.41
N ARG A 58 -0.66 -16.90 -7.13
CA ARG A 58 -1.96 -16.27 -6.89
C ARG A 58 -2.55 -16.62 -5.52
N TRP A 59 -2.48 -17.88 -5.11
CA TRP A 59 -3.12 -18.34 -3.87
C TRP A 59 -2.54 -17.70 -2.60
N PRO A 60 -1.21 -17.75 -2.34
CA PRO A 60 -0.64 -17.17 -1.12
C PRO A 60 -0.81 -15.65 -1.07
N VAL A 61 -0.62 -14.96 -2.21
CA VAL A 61 -0.82 -13.50 -2.27
C VAL A 61 -2.30 -13.14 -2.02
N SER A 62 -3.24 -13.92 -2.57
CA SER A 62 -4.66 -13.68 -2.30
C SER A 62 -5.03 -13.90 -0.84
N ALA A 63 -4.48 -14.93 -0.20
CA ALA A 63 -4.71 -15.21 1.22
C ALA A 63 -4.15 -14.06 2.09
N LEU A 64 -2.91 -13.64 1.83
CA LEU A 64 -2.29 -12.50 2.54
C LEU A 64 -3.15 -11.24 2.45
N ILE A 65 -3.55 -10.86 1.25
CA ILE A 65 -4.35 -9.66 1.02
C ILE A 65 -5.72 -9.77 1.70
N GLN A 66 -6.37 -10.94 1.67
CA GLN A 66 -7.65 -11.14 2.34
C GLN A 66 -7.53 -11.03 3.86
N VAL A 67 -6.47 -11.57 4.46
CA VAL A 67 -6.20 -11.44 5.90
C VAL A 67 -6.00 -9.98 6.27
N VAL A 68 -5.13 -9.24 5.56
CA VAL A 68 -4.86 -7.83 5.86
C VAL A 68 -6.11 -6.98 5.69
N ARG A 69 -6.88 -7.15 4.61
CA ARG A 69 -8.13 -6.38 4.37
C ARG A 69 -9.27 -6.78 5.28
N GLY A 70 -9.27 -8.00 5.79
CA GLY A 70 -10.26 -8.50 6.75
C GLY A 70 -10.02 -8.04 8.18
N THR A 71 -8.88 -7.38 8.45
CA THR A 71 -8.53 -6.88 9.77
C THR A 71 -8.58 -5.35 9.82
N PRO A 72 -8.98 -4.74 10.95
CA PRO A 72 -8.89 -3.30 11.15
C PRO A 72 -7.42 -2.83 11.08
N LEU A 73 -7.18 -1.63 10.54
CA LEU A 73 -5.83 -1.03 10.49
C LEU A 73 -5.13 -1.06 11.86
N LEU A 74 -5.88 -0.78 12.93
CA LEU A 74 -5.34 -0.78 14.29
C LEU A 74 -4.68 -2.12 14.65
N MET A 75 -5.29 -3.24 14.26
CA MET A 75 -4.73 -4.57 14.50
C MET A 75 -3.45 -4.81 13.70
N VAL A 76 -3.40 -4.31 12.45
CA VAL A 76 -2.18 -4.38 11.63
C VAL A 76 -1.05 -3.57 12.28
N VAL A 77 -1.34 -2.41 12.86
CA VAL A 77 -0.38 -1.60 13.63
C VAL A 77 0.12 -2.37 14.86
N PHE A 78 -0.79 -3.01 15.61
CA PHE A 78 -0.39 -3.85 16.75
C PHE A 78 0.49 -5.03 16.32
N TRP A 79 0.14 -5.71 15.24
CA TRP A 79 0.97 -6.79 14.71
C TRP A 79 2.36 -6.27 14.30
N ALA A 80 2.44 -5.15 13.59
CA ALA A 80 3.72 -4.55 13.24
C ALA A 80 4.54 -4.22 14.49
N TYR A 81 3.91 -3.67 15.53
CA TYR A 81 4.58 -3.34 16.78
C TYR A 81 5.20 -4.55 17.49
N PHE A 82 4.54 -5.71 17.47
CA PHE A 82 5.05 -6.93 18.11
C PHE A 82 5.95 -7.75 17.19
N PHE A 83 5.62 -7.87 15.90
CA PHE A 83 6.37 -8.71 14.97
C PHE A 83 7.68 -8.09 14.49
N LEU A 84 7.72 -6.78 14.24
CA LEU A 84 8.93 -6.14 13.71
C LEU A 84 10.14 -6.28 14.65
N PRO A 85 10.03 -6.02 15.96
CA PRO A 85 11.15 -6.26 16.89
C PRO A 85 11.58 -7.72 16.94
N SER A 86 10.61 -8.65 16.87
CA SER A 86 10.90 -10.11 16.87
C SER A 86 11.65 -10.56 15.62
N LEU A 87 11.39 -9.94 14.46
CA LEU A 87 12.06 -10.27 13.21
C LEU A 87 13.42 -9.58 13.05
N THR A 88 13.54 -8.35 13.56
CA THR A 88 14.78 -7.56 13.42
C THR A 88 15.77 -7.79 14.57
N GLY A 89 15.33 -8.37 15.69
CA GLY A 89 16.11 -8.52 16.91
C GLY A 89 16.38 -7.22 17.66
N HIS A 90 15.81 -6.10 17.23
CA HIS A 90 15.99 -4.78 17.81
C HIS A 90 14.65 -4.06 18.00
N ASN A 91 14.57 -3.18 18.99
CA ASN A 91 13.42 -2.30 19.15
C ASN A 91 13.31 -1.36 17.96
N THR A 92 12.23 -1.47 17.20
CA THR A 92 11.97 -0.61 16.06
C THR A 92 11.44 0.75 16.52
N ASN A 93 11.86 1.81 15.83
CA ASN A 93 11.34 3.15 16.06
C ASN A 93 9.83 3.19 15.69
N GLN A 94 9.04 3.88 16.49
CA GLN A 94 7.59 4.05 16.31
C GLN A 94 7.21 4.53 14.89
N PHE A 95 8.01 5.45 14.32
CA PHE A 95 7.82 5.94 12.96
C PHE A 95 7.86 4.81 11.92
N TRP A 96 8.91 3.97 11.97
CA TRP A 96 9.07 2.86 11.02
C TRP A 96 8.00 1.78 11.22
N THR A 97 7.61 1.52 12.46
CA THR A 97 6.52 0.57 12.77
C THR A 97 5.22 1.04 12.14
N MET A 98 4.86 2.31 12.34
CA MET A 98 3.63 2.89 11.79
C MET A 98 3.68 2.94 10.26
N LEU A 99 4.81 3.39 9.69
CA LEU A 99 4.99 3.43 8.24
C LEU A 99 4.84 2.04 7.61
N THR A 100 5.47 1.01 8.20
CA THR A 100 5.36 -0.37 7.71
C THR A 100 3.91 -0.87 7.75
N ALA A 101 3.20 -0.62 8.86
CA ALA A 101 1.79 -1.00 8.99
C ALA A 101 0.91 -0.34 7.91
N LEU A 102 1.10 0.98 7.69
CA LEU A 102 0.39 1.73 6.65
C LEU A 102 0.71 1.18 5.25
N VAL A 103 1.99 0.98 4.95
CA VAL A 103 2.41 0.44 3.63
C VAL A 103 1.79 -0.92 3.36
N VAL A 104 1.82 -1.84 4.33
CA VAL A 104 1.23 -3.18 4.16
C VAL A 104 -0.29 -3.10 3.99
N PHE A 105 -0.95 -2.28 4.80
CA PHE A 105 -2.40 -2.10 4.75
C PHE A 105 -2.85 -1.49 3.43
N ASP A 106 -2.29 -0.35 3.06
CA ASP A 106 -2.66 0.37 1.83
C ASP A 106 -2.31 -0.44 0.58
N ALA A 107 -1.16 -1.14 0.58
CA ALA A 107 -0.78 -2.02 -0.53
C ALA A 107 -1.80 -3.15 -0.76
N ALA A 108 -2.40 -3.70 0.31
CA ALA A 108 -3.42 -4.73 0.17
C ALA A 108 -4.71 -4.18 -0.47
N TYR A 109 -5.12 -2.96 -0.15
CA TYR A 109 -6.26 -2.29 -0.79
C TYR A 109 -5.95 -1.90 -2.23
N LEU A 110 -4.78 -1.30 -2.49
CA LEU A 110 -4.33 -0.97 -3.85
C LEU A 110 -4.24 -2.21 -4.74
N ALA A 111 -3.75 -3.32 -4.21
CA ALA A 111 -3.69 -4.60 -4.95
C ALA A 111 -5.07 -5.06 -5.42
N GLU A 112 -6.11 -4.85 -4.62
CA GLU A 112 -7.48 -5.20 -5.01
C GLU A 112 -8.03 -4.25 -6.08
N ILE A 113 -7.77 -2.95 -5.95
CA ILE A 113 -8.16 -1.95 -6.96
C ILE A 113 -7.49 -2.29 -8.31
N ILE A 114 -6.18 -2.56 -8.29
CA ILE A 114 -5.42 -2.94 -9.49
C ILE A 114 -5.94 -4.25 -10.09
N ARG A 115 -6.21 -5.26 -9.26
CA ARG A 115 -6.81 -6.52 -9.72
C ARG A 115 -8.16 -6.28 -10.41
N ALA A 116 -9.03 -5.47 -9.79
CA ALA A 116 -10.33 -5.12 -10.35
C ALA A 116 -10.19 -4.34 -11.67
N GLY A 117 -9.26 -3.39 -11.73
CA GLY A 117 -8.93 -2.65 -12.94
C GLY A 117 -8.45 -3.57 -14.08
N ILE A 118 -7.54 -4.51 -13.79
CA ILE A 118 -7.07 -5.48 -14.78
C ILE A 118 -8.22 -6.37 -15.29
N GLN A 119 -9.08 -6.85 -14.39
CA GLN A 119 -10.23 -7.68 -14.76
C GLN A 119 -11.33 -6.90 -15.49
N GLY A 120 -11.40 -5.59 -15.30
CA GLY A 120 -12.32 -4.71 -16.02
C GLY A 120 -11.92 -4.47 -17.48
N ILE A 121 -10.65 -4.74 -17.85
CA ILE A 121 -10.23 -4.68 -19.26
C ILE A 121 -10.73 -5.92 -20.00
N GLY A 122 -11.38 -5.68 -21.13
CA GLY A 122 -11.94 -6.76 -21.97
C GLY A 122 -10.87 -7.79 -22.36
N LYS A 123 -11.20 -9.07 -22.27
CA LYS A 123 -10.30 -10.19 -22.58
C LYS A 123 -9.69 -10.09 -23.99
N GLY A 124 -10.40 -9.48 -24.93
CA GLY A 124 -9.94 -9.25 -26.30
C GLY A 124 -8.63 -8.45 -26.37
N GLN A 125 -8.37 -7.54 -25.44
CA GLN A 125 -7.10 -6.79 -25.37
C GLN A 125 -5.92 -7.73 -25.08
N THR A 126 -6.08 -8.64 -24.12
CA THR A 126 -5.06 -9.63 -23.79
C THR A 126 -4.88 -10.65 -24.94
N GLU A 127 -5.98 -11.10 -25.53
CA GLU A 127 -5.95 -12.05 -26.65
C GLU A 127 -5.29 -11.46 -27.89
N SER A 128 -5.63 -10.21 -28.24
CA SER A 128 -4.99 -9.49 -29.35
C SER A 128 -3.49 -9.28 -29.13
N ALA A 129 -3.09 -8.87 -27.93
CA ALA A 129 -1.68 -8.71 -27.60
C ALA A 129 -0.91 -10.04 -27.74
N ARG A 130 -1.52 -11.14 -27.30
CA ARG A 130 -0.91 -12.47 -27.41
C ARG A 130 -0.87 -12.98 -28.86
N SER A 131 -1.87 -12.68 -29.68
CA SER A 131 -1.89 -13.01 -31.11
C SER A 131 -0.77 -12.30 -31.88
N LEU A 132 -0.33 -11.13 -31.40
CA LEU A 132 0.84 -10.42 -31.91
C LEU A 132 2.19 -10.98 -31.38
N GLY A 133 2.18 -12.11 -30.66
CA GLY A 133 3.38 -12.77 -30.18
C GLY A 133 3.91 -12.24 -28.83
N LEU A 134 3.20 -11.31 -28.17
CA LEU A 134 3.63 -10.83 -26.86
C LEU A 134 3.52 -11.93 -25.80
N SER A 135 4.57 -12.05 -24.96
CA SER A 135 4.49 -12.89 -23.76
C SER A 135 3.43 -12.34 -22.80
N TYR A 136 2.98 -13.15 -21.81
CA TYR A 136 2.03 -12.70 -20.81
C TYR A 136 2.50 -11.44 -20.06
N LEU A 137 3.77 -11.41 -19.66
CA LEU A 137 4.35 -10.26 -18.95
C LEU A 137 4.43 -9.03 -19.86
N ALA A 138 4.85 -9.20 -21.12
CA ALA A 138 4.91 -8.10 -22.08
C ALA A 138 3.51 -7.54 -22.40
N ALA A 139 2.50 -8.41 -22.59
CA ALA A 139 1.12 -7.98 -22.76
C ALA A 139 0.60 -7.22 -21.54
N MET A 140 0.93 -7.69 -20.32
CA MET A 140 0.56 -7.01 -19.09
C MET A 140 1.20 -5.63 -18.99
N GLN A 141 2.51 -5.51 -19.21
CA GLN A 141 3.25 -4.25 -19.05
C GLN A 141 2.93 -3.22 -20.15
N LEU A 142 2.84 -3.67 -21.42
CA LEU A 142 2.76 -2.76 -22.56
C LEU A 142 1.32 -2.43 -22.98
N VAL A 143 0.36 -3.31 -22.67
CA VAL A 143 -1.03 -3.14 -23.13
C VAL A 143 -2.00 -2.97 -21.96
N ILE A 144 -1.96 -3.87 -20.98
CA ILE A 144 -3.00 -3.91 -19.95
C ILE A 144 -2.77 -2.86 -18.87
N LEU A 145 -1.58 -2.82 -18.23
CA LEU A 145 -1.32 -1.89 -17.14
C LEU A 145 -1.44 -0.42 -17.51
N PRO A 146 -0.99 0.06 -18.68
CA PRO A 146 -1.20 1.45 -19.07
C PRO A 146 -2.68 1.82 -19.18
N GLN A 147 -3.53 0.89 -19.66
CA GLN A 147 -4.97 1.10 -19.72
C GLN A 147 -5.60 1.10 -18.32
N VAL A 148 -5.16 0.19 -17.42
CA VAL A 148 -5.63 0.15 -16.03
C VAL A 148 -5.35 1.47 -15.33
N VAL A 149 -4.11 1.96 -15.39
CA VAL A 149 -3.70 3.23 -14.73
C VAL A 149 -4.48 4.42 -15.27
N ARG A 150 -4.78 4.42 -16.57
CA ARG A 150 -5.57 5.50 -17.19
C ARG A 150 -7.05 5.49 -16.79
N ASN A 151 -7.59 4.30 -16.47
CA ASN A 151 -9.01 4.11 -16.17
C ASN A 151 -9.31 4.10 -14.66
N MET A 152 -8.29 4.23 -13.81
CA MET A 152 -8.39 4.40 -12.36
C MET A 152 -8.52 5.86 -11.97
#